data_f3ef5aa727749be71fd40180e82a0ce5
#
_entry.id   f3ef5aa727749be71fd40180e82a0ce5
#
_cell.length_a   1.000
_cell.length_b   1.000
_cell.length_c   1.000
_cell.angle_alpha   90.00
_cell.angle_beta   90.00
_cell.angle_gamma   90.00
#
_symmetry.space_group_name_H-M   'P 1'
#
loop_
_entity.id
_entity.type
_entity.pdbx_description
1 polymer ?
#
loop_
_entity_poly.entity_id
_entity_poly.type
_entity_poly.pdbx_seq_one_letter_code
_entity_poly.pdbx_strand_id
1 'polypeptide(L)' 'MLKIRFFRKGLKRRPFYSLIVINSKNPRNGKFIDKIGFFDPFSKLKKIDLNKFLYWKSIGAKPTNSALKIINEFIKNNK' A
#
# COMPACT_ATOMS: atom_id res chain seq x y z
N MET A 1 -15.00 0.60 -7.12
CA MET A 1 -13.79 1.34 -7.48
C MET A 1 -12.60 0.77 -6.71
N LEU A 2 -11.51 0.53 -7.40
CA LEU A 2 -10.32 -0.03 -6.78
C LEU A 2 -9.45 1.08 -6.20
N LYS A 3 -8.95 0.86 -4.99
CA LYS A 3 -8.04 1.79 -4.34
C LYS A 3 -6.81 1.07 -3.81
N ILE A 4 -5.69 1.77 -3.83
CA ILE A 4 -4.44 1.31 -3.23
C ILE A 4 -4.22 2.15 -1.98
N ARG A 5 -4.20 1.49 -0.82
CA ARG A 5 -4.10 2.20 0.45
C ARG A 5 -3.33 1.40 1.47
N PHE A 6 -2.91 2.07 2.53
CA PHE A 6 -2.29 1.38 3.64
C PHE A 6 -3.33 0.75 4.55
N PHE A 7 -2.98 -0.41 5.06
CA PHE A 7 -3.74 -1.11 6.08
C PHE A 7 -2.83 -1.28 7.28
N ARG A 8 -3.24 -0.69 8.41
CA ARG A 8 -2.42 -0.75 9.61
C ARG A 8 -2.54 -2.11 10.29
N LYS A 9 -1.39 -2.68 10.61
CA LYS A 9 -1.28 -3.91 11.38
C LYS A 9 -0.28 -3.70 12.51
N GLY A 10 -0.12 -4.72 13.35
CA GLY A 10 0.88 -4.72 14.39
C GLY A 10 0.34 -4.22 15.72
N LEU A 11 1.24 -4.07 16.65
CA LEU A 11 0.90 -3.68 18.02
C LEU A 11 0.72 -2.17 18.13
N LYS A 12 0.08 -1.75 19.22
CA LYS A 12 -0.15 -0.34 19.49
C LYS A 12 1.13 0.50 19.43
N ARG A 13 2.22 -0.03 19.96
CA ARG A 13 3.49 0.69 20.05
C ARG A 13 4.38 0.48 18.85
N ARG A 14 4.01 -0.43 17.98
CA ARG A 14 4.82 -0.72 16.80
C ARG A 14 3.91 -0.95 15.61
N PRO A 15 3.40 0.13 15.01
CA PRO A 15 2.54 -0.01 13.85
C PRO A 15 3.31 -0.55 12.66
N PHE A 16 2.63 -1.33 11.87
CA PHE A 16 3.16 -1.89 10.64
C PHE A 16 2.09 -1.70 9.57
N TYR A 17 2.49 -1.22 8.42
CA TYR A 17 1.54 -0.90 7.35
C TYR A 17 1.74 -1.82 6.17
N SER A 18 0.65 -2.42 5.71
CA SER A 18 0.65 -3.15 4.45
C SER A 18 0.03 -2.26 3.38
N LEU A 19 0.61 -2.27 2.20
CA LEU A 19 0.05 -1.56 1.06
C LEU A 19 -0.81 -2.54 0.29
N ILE A 20 -2.10 -2.27 0.23
CA ILE A 20 -3.08 -3.22 -0.30
C ILE A 20 -3.93 -2.60 -1.40
N VAL A 21 -4.49 -3.46 -2.23
CA VAL A 21 -5.52 -3.09 -3.20
C VAL A 21 -6.86 -3.54 -2.64
N ILE A 22 -7.81 -2.64 -2.57
CA ILE A 22 -9.12 -2.91 -1.99
C ILE A 22 -10.22 -2.30 -2.85
N ASN A 23 -11.37 -2.94 -2.85
CA ASN A 23 -12.54 -2.40 -3.51
C ASN A 23 -13.28 -1.48 -2.52
N SER A 24 -13.41 -0.21 -2.87
CA SER A 24 -14.01 0.79 -1.99
C SER A 24 -15.48 0.50 -1.66
N LYS A 25 -16.12 -0.38 -2.41
CA LYS A 25 -17.49 -0.79 -2.11
C LYS A 25 -17.60 -1.77 -0.95
N ASN A 26 -16.48 -2.32 -0.49
CA ASN A 26 -16.45 -3.25 0.64
C ASN A 26 -15.63 -2.66 1.77
N PRO A 27 -16.11 -1.59 2.43
CA PRO A 27 -15.28 -0.84 3.35
C PRO A 27 -15.00 -1.53 4.68
N ARG A 28 -15.77 -2.52 5.05
CA ARG A 28 -15.71 -2.98 6.43
C ARG A 28 -14.97 -4.26 6.69
N ASN A 29 -14.80 -5.08 5.70
CA ASN A 29 -14.37 -6.43 6.00
C ASN A 29 -12.88 -6.62 5.98
N GLY A 30 -12.13 -5.57 5.73
CA GLY A 30 -10.69 -5.69 5.66
C GLY A 30 -10.21 -6.69 4.62
N LYS A 31 -11.10 -7.17 3.80
CA LYS A 31 -10.72 -8.10 2.74
C LYS A 31 -10.14 -7.32 1.59
N PHE A 32 -8.88 -7.51 1.36
CA PHE A 32 -8.22 -6.87 0.25
C PHE A 32 -8.05 -7.85 -0.89
N ILE A 33 -7.89 -7.29 -2.09
CA ILE A 33 -7.75 -8.07 -3.30
C ILE A 33 -6.33 -8.57 -3.46
N ASP A 34 -5.35 -7.70 -3.16
CA ASP A 34 -3.95 -8.04 -3.31
C ASP A 34 -3.12 -7.20 -2.36
N LYS A 35 -1.95 -7.70 -2.02
CA LYS A 35 -0.97 -6.98 -1.20
C LYS A 35 0.22 -6.66 -2.09
N ILE A 36 0.56 -5.38 -2.20
CA ILE A 36 1.62 -4.95 -3.11
C ILE A 36 2.87 -4.46 -2.38
N GLY A 37 2.83 -4.40 -1.05
CA GLY A 37 4.02 -4.01 -0.32
C GLY A 37 3.77 -3.79 1.15
N PHE A 38 4.79 -3.27 1.83
CA PHE A 38 4.65 -2.93 3.24
C PHE A 38 5.58 -1.77 3.59
N PHE A 39 5.29 -1.16 4.72
CA PHE A 39 6.09 -0.09 5.28
C PHE A 39 6.17 -0.25 6.79
N ASP A 40 7.38 -0.31 7.33
CA ASP A 40 7.63 -0.35 8.77
C ASP A 40 8.24 0.98 9.17
N PRO A 41 7.47 1.87 9.79
CA PRO A 41 8.00 3.18 10.17
C PRO A 41 9.04 3.11 11.28
N PHE A 42 9.02 2.07 12.07
CA PHE A 42 9.99 1.91 13.17
C PHE A 42 11.38 1.67 12.64
N SER A 43 11.53 0.74 11.71
CA SER A 43 12.82 0.45 11.09
C SER A 43 13.05 1.25 9.82
N LYS A 44 12.04 2.01 9.38
CA LYS A 44 12.03 2.76 8.11
C LYS A 44 12.21 1.89 6.89
N LEU A 45 11.88 0.62 7.03
CA LEU A 45 11.96 -0.32 5.93
C LEU A 45 10.70 -0.22 5.08
N LYS A 46 10.89 -0.06 3.77
CA LYS A 46 9.80 -0.07 2.79
C LYS A 46 10.12 -1.08 1.73
N LYS A 47 9.10 -1.81 1.32
CA LYS A 47 9.25 -2.72 0.19
C LYS A 47 7.97 -2.69 -0.61
N ILE A 48 8.08 -2.44 -1.91
CA ILE A 48 6.92 -2.32 -2.78
C ILE A 48 7.19 -3.12 -4.04
N ASP A 49 6.23 -3.96 -4.41
CA ASP A 49 6.29 -4.70 -5.66
C ASP A 49 5.78 -3.76 -6.76
N LEU A 50 6.71 -3.13 -7.45
CA LEU A 50 6.37 -2.15 -8.47
C LEU A 50 5.61 -2.77 -9.64
N ASN A 51 5.87 -4.03 -9.95
CA ASN A 51 5.14 -4.71 -11.01
C ASN A 51 3.66 -4.84 -10.67
N LYS A 52 3.36 -5.22 -9.45
CA LYS A 52 1.97 -5.30 -8.99
C LYS A 52 1.33 -3.91 -8.93
N PHE A 53 2.08 -2.93 -8.44
CA PHE A 53 1.57 -1.57 -8.37
C PHE A 53 1.19 -1.05 -9.76
N LEU A 54 2.07 -1.23 -10.73
CA LEU A 54 1.82 -0.78 -12.09
C LEU A 54 0.64 -1.54 -12.73
N TYR A 55 0.56 -2.83 -12.47
CA TYR A 55 -0.55 -3.63 -12.96
C TYR A 55 -1.89 -3.09 -12.45
N TRP A 56 -2.01 -2.90 -11.14
CA TRP A 56 -3.27 -2.44 -10.56
C TRP A 56 -3.58 -1.01 -10.97
N LYS A 57 -2.56 -0.17 -11.08
CA LYS A 57 -2.74 1.20 -11.54
C LYS A 57 -3.26 1.21 -12.98
N SER A 58 -2.75 0.33 -13.83
CA SER A 58 -3.13 0.28 -15.24
C SER A 58 -4.61 -0.10 -15.42
N ILE A 59 -5.17 -0.83 -14.49
CA ILE A 59 -6.59 -1.22 -14.58
C ILE A 59 -7.48 -0.32 -13.73
N GLY A 60 -6.98 0.81 -13.28
CA GLY A 60 -7.80 1.84 -12.67
C GLY A 60 -7.74 1.97 -11.17
N ALA A 61 -6.89 1.21 -10.49
CA ALA A 61 -6.74 1.38 -9.05
C ALA A 61 -6.10 2.71 -8.74
N LYS A 62 -6.68 3.44 -7.80
CA LYS A 62 -6.19 4.77 -7.44
C LYS A 62 -5.49 4.75 -6.08
N PRO A 63 -4.20 5.14 -6.01
CA PRO A 63 -3.52 5.22 -4.73
C PRO A 63 -4.01 6.42 -3.92
N THR A 64 -4.08 6.26 -2.60
CA THR A 64 -4.31 7.39 -1.71
C THR A 64 -3.08 8.30 -1.71
N ASN A 65 -3.25 9.52 -1.23
CA ASN A 65 -2.12 10.46 -1.16
C ASN A 65 -0.98 9.91 -0.31
N SER A 66 -1.29 9.30 0.82
CA SER A 66 -0.27 8.71 1.69
C SER A 66 0.46 7.57 1.00
N ALA A 67 -0.29 6.69 0.33
CA ALA A 67 0.31 5.58 -0.40
C ALA A 67 1.19 6.08 -1.53
N LEU A 68 0.70 7.05 -2.29
CA LEU A 68 1.45 7.62 -3.40
C LEU A 68 2.76 8.23 -2.95
N LYS A 69 2.74 8.93 -1.82
CA LYS A 69 3.94 9.54 -1.26
C LYS A 69 5.02 8.49 -0.96
N ILE A 70 4.63 7.41 -0.30
CA ILE A 70 5.58 6.36 0.06
C ILE A 70 6.08 5.61 -1.18
N ILE A 71 5.19 5.37 -2.13
CA ILE A 71 5.58 4.72 -3.38
C ILE A 71 6.60 5.57 -4.14
N ASN A 72 6.37 6.87 -4.22
CA ASN A 72 7.31 7.77 -4.90
C ASN A 72 8.65 7.82 -4.19
N GLU A 73 8.66 7.83 -2.87
CA GLU A 73 9.91 7.76 -2.11
C GLU A 73 10.66 6.47 -2.38
N PHE A 74 9.94 5.35 -2.44
CA PHE A 74 10.55 4.06 -2.72
C PHE A 74 11.20 4.05 -4.12
N ILE A 75 10.49 4.56 -5.11
CA ILE A 75 11.01 4.62 -6.48
C ILE A 75 12.25 5.52 -6.53
N LYS A 76 12.21 6.66 -5.86
CA LYS A 76 13.30 7.61 -5.85
C LYS A 76 14.55 7.03 -5.19
N ASN A 77 14.39 6.29 -4.09
CA ASN A 77 15.52 5.76 -3.35
C ASN A 77 16.06 4.46 -3.91
N ASN A 78 15.36 3.87 -4.84
CA ASN A 78 15.69 2.53 -5.34
C ASN A 78 16.22 2.54 -6.76
N LYS A 79 16.89 3.57 -7.12
CA LYS A 79 17.52 3.67 -8.45
C LYS A 79 18.81 2.88 -8.51
#